data_f0e97be36912b8f422c9509f7957537f
#
_entry.id   f0e97be36912b8f422c9509f7957537f
#
_cell.length_a   1.000
_cell.length_b   1.000
_cell.length_c   1.000
_cell.angle_alpha   90.00
_cell.angle_beta   90.00
_cell.angle_gamma   90.00
#
_symmetry.space_group_name_H-M   'P 1'
#
loop_
_entity.id
_entity.type
_entity.pdbx_description
1 polymer ?
#
loop_
_entity_poly.entity_id
_entity_poly.type
_entity_poly.pdbx_seq_one_letter_code
_entity_poly.pdbx_strand_id
1 'polypeptide(L)'
;MLNLKRFTGGYAATNGFLLEAPEGYVLVDAPEGVNQWLDEEGLEVTDLLLTHLHFDHVIDAARVRDRAVRIFSYALPSMDLTLEDQFGEVFGGSCAVEEFEVDELLSDTASIEVAGLELEVLHVPGHSPDSVCFYSRSHGQLFGGDVLMRAGYGRTDFPHGDQPLLFAGIQEKVFTLDDGVVVYPGHGGNTTVGEERARGLIG
;
A
#
# COMPACT_ATOMS: atom_id res chain seq x y z
N MET A 1 7.88 18.11 -1.89
CA MET A 1 7.69 16.67 -1.79
C MET A 1 8.05 16.22 -0.39
N LEU A 2 7.29 15.28 0.16
CA LEU A 2 7.60 14.62 1.41
C LEU A 2 8.91 13.85 1.26
N ASN A 3 9.80 13.93 2.25
CA ASN A 3 11.00 13.12 2.25
C ASN A 3 10.62 11.67 2.57
N LEU A 4 11.17 10.72 1.83
CA LEU A 4 10.87 9.30 2.05
C LEU A 4 12.05 8.41 1.68
N LYS A 5 12.08 7.22 2.28
CA LYS A 5 12.96 6.12 1.89
C LYS A 5 12.09 4.99 1.34
N ARG A 6 12.61 4.25 0.36
CA ARG A 6 11.97 3.05 -0.17
C ARG A 6 12.77 1.82 0.23
N PHE A 7 12.10 0.86 0.78
CA PHE A 7 12.55 -0.53 0.91
C PHE A 7 11.88 -1.36 -0.19
N THR A 8 12.54 -2.40 -0.67
CA THR A 8 11.95 -3.37 -1.59
C THR A 8 12.38 -4.76 -1.15
N GLY A 9 11.43 -5.64 -0.84
CA GLY A 9 11.72 -6.96 -0.27
C GLY A 9 10.76 -8.07 -0.69
N GLY A 10 11.07 -9.27 -0.24
CA GLY A 10 10.30 -10.47 -0.51
C GLY A 10 10.35 -10.98 -1.95
N TYR A 11 9.68 -12.11 -2.20
CA TYR A 11 9.66 -12.76 -3.52
C TYR A 11 8.98 -11.92 -4.60
N ALA A 12 7.97 -11.14 -4.23
CA ALA A 12 7.25 -10.27 -5.15
C ALA A 12 7.99 -8.96 -5.44
N ALA A 13 9.11 -8.69 -4.76
CA ALA A 13 9.82 -7.42 -4.80
C ALA A 13 8.91 -6.23 -4.49
N THR A 14 8.15 -6.36 -3.39
CA THR A 14 7.17 -5.40 -2.92
C THR A 14 7.84 -4.20 -2.28
N ASN A 15 7.36 -3.01 -2.57
CA ASN A 15 7.84 -1.76 -2.02
C ASN A 15 7.16 -1.43 -0.69
N GLY A 16 7.95 -1.10 0.33
CA GLY A 16 7.52 -0.37 1.51
C GLY A 16 8.08 1.04 1.48
N PHE A 17 7.31 2.03 1.91
CA PHE A 17 7.74 3.43 1.91
C PHE A 17 7.75 4.00 3.32
N LEU A 18 8.91 4.46 3.77
CA LEU A 18 9.08 5.13 5.05
C LEU A 18 9.06 6.64 4.84
N LEU A 19 8.02 7.29 5.35
CA LEU A 19 7.76 8.72 5.20
C LEU A 19 8.28 9.47 6.43
N GLU A 20 9.04 10.54 6.22
CA GLU A 20 9.39 11.49 7.28
C GLU A 20 8.24 12.47 7.46
N ALA A 21 7.48 12.29 8.53
CA ALA A 21 6.35 13.12 8.92
C ALA A 21 6.74 14.12 10.02
N PRO A 22 5.94 15.18 10.29
CA PRO A 22 6.28 16.20 11.29
C PRO A 22 6.54 15.69 12.71
N GLU A 23 5.87 14.61 13.12
CA GLU A 23 5.91 14.08 14.48
C GLU A 23 6.49 12.64 14.55
N GLY A 24 7.12 12.15 13.49
CA GLY A 24 7.72 10.81 13.47
C GLY A 24 7.82 10.21 12.07
N TYR A 25 7.88 8.89 12.00
CA TYR A 25 7.94 8.17 10.73
C TYR A 25 6.69 7.33 10.52
N VAL A 26 6.17 7.37 9.30
CA VAL A 26 5.02 6.57 8.87
C VAL A 26 5.50 5.57 7.83
N LEU A 27 5.20 4.29 8.04
CA LEU A 27 5.48 3.22 7.08
C LEU A 27 4.23 2.94 6.24
N VAL A 28 4.38 2.84 4.93
CA VAL A 28 3.33 2.36 4.02
C VAL A 28 3.75 0.99 3.52
N ASP A 29 2.94 -0.01 3.79
CA ASP A 29 3.13 -1.45 3.59
C ASP A 29 4.33 -2.04 4.35
N ALA A 30 4.21 -3.34 4.67
CA ALA A 30 5.18 -4.08 5.46
C ALA A 30 5.64 -5.37 4.74
N PRO A 31 6.39 -5.23 3.62
CA PRO A 31 6.90 -6.37 2.88
C PRO A 31 7.97 -7.13 3.69
N GLU A 32 8.23 -8.38 3.30
CA GLU A 32 9.23 -9.25 3.93
C GLU A 32 10.60 -8.58 4.02
N GLY A 33 11.14 -8.52 5.24
CA GLY A 33 12.45 -7.94 5.56
C GLY A 33 12.40 -6.46 5.94
N VAL A 34 11.25 -5.78 5.85
CA VAL A 34 11.16 -4.36 6.20
C VAL A 34 11.45 -4.12 7.68
N ASN A 35 11.03 -5.04 8.56
CA ASN A 35 11.29 -4.91 10.00
C ASN A 35 12.78 -4.92 10.32
N GLN A 36 13.58 -5.79 9.67
CA GLN A 36 15.03 -5.79 9.81
C GLN A 36 15.64 -4.51 9.24
N TRP A 37 15.17 -4.05 8.08
CA TRP A 37 15.64 -2.81 7.48
C TRP A 37 15.41 -1.58 8.40
N LEU A 38 14.28 -1.51 9.11
CA LEU A 38 14.01 -0.46 10.09
C LEU A 38 15.03 -0.46 11.24
N ASP A 39 15.48 -1.66 11.70
CA ASP A 39 16.55 -1.78 12.71
C ASP A 39 17.89 -1.27 12.17
N GLU A 40 18.22 -1.62 10.94
CA GLU A 40 19.48 -1.18 10.28
C GLU A 40 19.53 0.34 10.07
N GLU A 41 18.39 0.95 9.75
CA GLU A 41 18.24 2.41 9.61
C GLU A 41 18.21 3.14 10.96
N GLY A 42 17.92 2.42 12.06
CA GLY A 42 17.79 2.99 13.41
C GLY A 42 16.60 3.95 13.54
N LEU A 43 15.51 3.70 12.82
CA LEU A 43 14.34 4.58 12.77
C LEU A 43 13.14 3.93 13.50
N GLU A 44 12.46 4.75 14.28
CA GLU A 44 11.24 4.36 14.99
C GLU A 44 10.01 4.82 14.21
N VAL A 45 9.18 3.87 13.82
CA VAL A 45 7.91 4.09 13.13
C VAL A 45 6.80 4.25 14.17
N THR A 46 5.91 5.19 13.96
CA THR A 46 4.73 5.40 14.82
C THR A 46 3.46 4.78 14.25
N ASP A 47 3.34 4.77 12.93
CA ASP A 47 2.14 4.34 12.22
C ASP A 47 2.50 3.49 11.00
N LEU A 48 1.76 2.40 10.78
CA LEU A 48 1.80 1.56 9.60
C LEU A 48 0.47 1.68 8.84
N LEU A 49 0.55 2.09 7.59
CA LEU A 49 -0.59 2.21 6.68
C LEU A 49 -0.55 1.05 5.69
N LEU A 50 -1.56 0.22 5.66
CA LEU A 50 -1.66 -0.90 4.72
C LEU A 50 -2.53 -0.50 3.52
N THR A 51 -1.95 -0.57 2.32
CA THR A 51 -2.68 -0.25 1.08
C THR A 51 -3.71 -1.32 0.77
N HIS A 52 -3.40 -2.57 1.04
CA HIS A 52 -4.28 -3.74 0.99
C HIS A 52 -3.63 -4.92 1.72
N LEU A 53 -4.37 -6.02 1.87
CA LEU A 53 -3.96 -7.11 2.75
C LEU A 53 -3.34 -8.31 2.03
N HIS A 54 -2.94 -8.25 0.75
CA HIS A 54 -2.21 -9.35 0.14
C HIS A 54 -0.91 -9.63 0.92
N PHE A 55 -0.58 -10.92 1.05
CA PHE A 55 0.49 -11.41 1.93
C PHE A 55 1.81 -10.65 1.79
N ASP A 56 2.21 -10.31 0.58
CA ASP A 56 3.48 -9.65 0.29
C ASP A 56 3.54 -8.18 0.74
N HIS A 57 2.38 -7.55 0.99
CA HIS A 57 2.27 -6.22 1.58
C HIS A 57 2.20 -6.21 3.10
N VAL A 58 1.94 -7.37 3.74
CA VAL A 58 1.66 -7.43 5.18
C VAL A 58 2.49 -8.48 5.95
N ILE A 59 3.38 -9.21 5.28
CA ILE A 59 4.10 -10.36 5.86
C ILE A 59 4.93 -9.99 7.10
N ASP A 60 5.45 -8.77 7.18
CA ASP A 60 6.16 -8.26 8.36
C ASP A 60 5.28 -7.38 9.27
N ALA A 61 3.96 -7.25 9.00
CA ALA A 61 3.08 -6.37 9.77
C ALA A 61 3.05 -6.72 11.27
N ALA A 62 2.98 -8.00 11.63
CA ALA A 62 3.03 -8.46 13.02
C ALA A 62 4.32 -8.00 13.72
N ARG A 63 5.48 -8.16 13.08
CA ARG A 63 6.77 -7.76 13.62
C ARG A 63 6.93 -6.24 13.75
N VAL A 64 6.34 -5.49 12.81
CA VAL A 64 6.25 -4.02 12.90
C VAL A 64 5.33 -3.63 14.06
N ARG A 65 4.21 -4.33 14.26
CA ARG A 65 3.28 -4.13 15.39
C ARG A 65 3.97 -4.29 16.75
N ASP A 66 4.88 -5.25 16.89
CA ASP A 66 5.64 -5.50 18.13
C ASP A 66 6.47 -4.29 18.60
N ARG A 67 6.69 -3.29 17.73
CA ARG A 67 7.34 -2.01 18.06
C ARG A 67 6.39 -0.98 18.68
N ALA A 68 5.14 -1.37 19.01
CA ALA A 68 4.06 -0.50 19.46
C ALA A 68 3.60 0.51 18.39
N VAL A 69 3.66 0.11 17.13
CA VAL A 69 3.18 0.88 15.96
C VAL A 69 1.68 0.72 15.83
N ARG A 70 0.95 1.81 15.55
CA ARG A 70 -0.48 1.74 15.22
C ARG A 70 -0.65 1.28 13.77
N ILE A 71 -1.57 0.36 13.52
CA ILE A 71 -1.85 -0.18 12.19
C ILE A 71 -3.21 0.31 11.68
N PHE A 72 -3.19 0.85 10.47
CA PHE A 72 -4.36 1.31 9.73
C PHE A 72 -4.57 0.42 8.52
N SER A 73 -5.78 -0.08 8.32
CA SER A 73 -6.17 -0.91 7.18
C SER A 73 -7.63 -0.68 6.81
N TYR A 74 -7.99 -0.94 5.56
CA TYR A 74 -9.39 -0.83 5.12
C TYR A 74 -10.27 -1.94 5.67
N ALA A 75 -9.72 -3.15 5.87
CA ALA A 75 -10.43 -4.31 6.38
C ALA A 75 -9.61 -5.01 7.47
N LEU A 76 -10.26 -5.90 8.23
CA LEU A 76 -9.55 -6.80 9.15
C LEU A 76 -8.82 -7.89 8.36
N PRO A 77 -7.61 -8.30 8.79
CA PRO A 77 -6.88 -9.38 8.17
C PRO A 77 -7.68 -10.70 8.17
N SER A 78 -7.62 -11.39 7.05
CA SER A 78 -8.20 -12.74 6.90
C SER A 78 -7.45 -13.49 5.82
N MET A 79 -7.42 -14.82 5.87
CA MET A 79 -6.78 -15.66 4.85
C MET A 79 -7.36 -15.44 3.45
N ASP A 80 -8.63 -15.03 3.37
CA ASP A 80 -9.33 -14.70 2.13
C ASP A 80 -8.81 -13.41 1.48
N LEU A 81 -8.31 -12.45 2.28
CA LEU A 81 -7.69 -11.21 1.80
C LEU A 81 -6.17 -11.33 1.66
N THR A 82 -5.50 -12.07 2.55
CA THR A 82 -4.04 -12.24 2.45
C THR A 82 -3.62 -13.14 1.30
N LEU A 83 -4.50 -14.04 0.85
CA LEU A 83 -4.27 -15.03 -0.21
C LEU A 83 -3.06 -15.96 0.09
N GLU A 84 -2.60 -16.03 1.34
CA GLU A 84 -1.39 -16.74 1.75
C GLU A 84 -1.43 -18.23 1.43
N ASP A 85 -2.57 -18.90 1.56
CA ASP A 85 -2.74 -20.32 1.22
C ASP A 85 -2.51 -20.58 -0.27
N GLN A 86 -3.00 -19.69 -1.14
CA GLN A 86 -2.88 -19.85 -2.59
C GLN A 86 -1.44 -19.67 -3.07
N PHE A 87 -0.70 -18.77 -2.41
CA PHE A 87 0.70 -18.54 -2.71
C PHE A 87 1.64 -19.46 -1.95
N GLY A 88 1.23 -19.99 -0.78
CA GLY A 88 1.99 -20.96 -0.01
C GLY A 88 2.35 -22.22 -0.80
N GLU A 89 1.42 -22.70 -1.64
CA GLU A 89 1.67 -23.81 -2.56
C GLU A 89 2.69 -23.46 -3.66
N VAL A 90 2.63 -22.22 -4.17
CA VAL A 90 3.50 -21.75 -5.27
C VAL A 90 4.91 -21.46 -4.78
N PHE A 91 5.06 -20.87 -3.59
CA PHE A 91 6.35 -20.40 -3.05
C PHE A 91 6.91 -21.30 -1.93
N GLY A 92 6.31 -22.46 -1.68
CA GLY A 92 6.85 -23.43 -0.73
C GLY A 92 6.60 -23.08 0.74
N GLY A 93 5.48 -22.44 1.06
CA GLY A 93 5.04 -22.17 2.43
C GLY A 93 5.63 -20.92 3.10
N SER A 94 6.39 -20.12 2.36
CA SER A 94 7.01 -18.88 2.87
C SER A 94 6.06 -17.67 2.88
N CYS A 95 4.78 -17.85 2.55
CA CYS A 95 3.78 -16.79 2.45
C CYS A 95 2.89 -16.66 3.69
N ALA A 96 3.14 -17.42 4.76
CA ALA A 96 2.34 -17.36 5.97
C ALA A 96 2.44 -15.97 6.63
N VAL A 97 1.30 -15.36 6.87
CA VAL A 97 1.16 -14.08 7.56
C VAL A 97 0.92 -14.34 9.03
N GLU A 98 1.80 -13.83 9.90
CA GLU A 98 1.57 -13.89 11.36
C GLU A 98 0.40 -12.98 11.72
N GLU A 99 -0.47 -13.41 12.65
CA GLU A 99 -1.62 -12.62 13.10
C GLU A 99 -1.18 -11.28 13.67
N PHE A 100 -1.88 -10.22 13.29
CA PHE A 100 -1.69 -8.88 13.83
C PHE A 100 -3.03 -8.16 14.02
N GLU A 101 -3.06 -7.23 14.96
CA GLU A 101 -4.24 -6.40 15.23
C GLU A 101 -4.18 -5.11 14.41
N VAL A 102 -5.33 -4.69 13.90
CA VAL A 102 -5.54 -3.39 13.26
C VAL A 102 -6.15 -2.44 14.29
N ASP A 103 -5.52 -1.28 14.50
CA ASP A 103 -5.99 -0.29 15.46
C ASP A 103 -7.12 0.58 14.88
N GLU A 104 -7.04 0.91 13.58
CA GLU A 104 -7.97 1.81 12.91
C GLU A 104 -8.45 1.23 11.56
N LEU A 105 -9.78 1.10 11.41
CA LEU A 105 -10.40 0.70 10.14
C LEU A 105 -10.76 1.92 9.30
N LEU A 106 -10.34 1.88 8.03
CA LEU A 106 -10.49 3.00 7.08
C LEU A 106 -11.77 2.92 6.22
N SER A 107 -12.66 1.97 6.48
CA SER A 107 -13.80 1.62 5.60
C SER A 107 -14.73 2.79 5.22
N ASP A 108 -14.86 3.79 6.09
CA ASP A 108 -15.70 4.96 5.85
C ASP A 108 -14.92 6.29 6.00
N THR A 109 -13.59 6.19 5.97
CA THR A 109 -12.71 7.33 6.25
C THR A 109 -12.29 8.01 4.96
N ALA A 110 -12.53 9.32 4.84
CA ALA A 110 -12.10 10.11 3.69
C ALA A 110 -10.66 10.66 3.84
N SER A 111 -10.20 10.87 5.06
CA SER A 111 -8.83 11.33 5.38
C SER A 111 -8.41 10.86 6.77
N ILE A 112 -7.10 10.73 6.97
CA ILE A 112 -6.47 10.41 8.25
C ILE A 112 -5.38 11.44 8.56
N GLU A 113 -5.08 11.59 9.86
CA GLU A 113 -3.91 12.30 10.33
C GLU A 113 -3.00 11.32 11.09
N VAL A 114 -1.77 11.15 10.60
CA VAL A 114 -0.76 10.24 11.17
C VAL A 114 0.55 10.98 11.34
N ALA A 115 1.11 10.97 12.54
CA ALA A 115 2.35 11.69 12.87
C ALA A 115 2.35 13.17 12.39
N GLY A 116 1.20 13.86 12.43
CA GLY A 116 1.04 15.24 11.94
C GLY A 116 1.01 15.38 10.41
N LEU A 117 0.87 14.27 9.68
CA LEU A 117 0.69 14.24 8.23
C LEU A 117 -0.76 13.93 7.88
N GLU A 118 -1.41 14.83 7.13
CA GLU A 118 -2.75 14.62 6.58
C GLU A 118 -2.68 13.86 5.25
N LEU A 119 -3.44 12.75 5.15
CA LEU A 119 -3.55 11.91 3.97
C LEU A 119 -5.02 11.65 3.63
N GLU A 120 -5.39 11.88 2.37
CA GLU A 120 -6.69 11.45 1.84
C GLU A 120 -6.65 9.93 1.58
N VAL A 121 -7.73 9.25 1.93
CA VAL A 121 -7.90 7.79 1.72
C VAL A 121 -8.80 7.57 0.50
N LEU A 122 -8.24 7.05 -0.57
CA LEU A 122 -8.98 6.75 -1.79
C LEU A 122 -9.21 5.25 -1.89
N HIS A 123 -10.40 4.76 -1.55
CA HIS A 123 -10.75 3.35 -1.76
C HIS A 123 -10.93 3.05 -3.25
N VAL A 124 -10.08 2.20 -3.81
CA VAL A 124 -10.05 1.81 -5.24
C VAL A 124 -9.99 0.28 -5.33
N PRO A 125 -11.11 -0.40 -5.11
CA PRO A 125 -11.16 -1.86 -5.15
C PRO A 125 -11.01 -2.38 -6.60
N GLY A 126 -10.68 -3.68 -6.70
CA GLY A 126 -10.62 -4.41 -7.97
C GLY A 126 -9.32 -5.18 -8.19
N HIS A 127 -8.18 -4.77 -7.64
CA HIS A 127 -7.04 -5.65 -7.42
C HIS A 127 -7.30 -6.53 -6.18
N SER A 128 -7.65 -5.89 -5.08
CA SER A 128 -8.23 -6.48 -3.88
C SER A 128 -9.43 -5.65 -3.45
N PRO A 129 -10.45 -6.22 -2.77
CA PRO A 129 -11.63 -5.46 -2.33
C PRO A 129 -11.33 -4.38 -1.31
N ASP A 130 -10.22 -4.51 -0.58
CA ASP A 130 -9.76 -3.58 0.46
C ASP A 130 -8.70 -2.58 -0.04
N SER A 131 -8.40 -2.54 -1.33
CA SER A 131 -7.36 -1.65 -1.89
C SER A 131 -7.66 -0.18 -1.66
N VAL A 132 -6.73 0.52 -1.01
CA VAL A 132 -6.75 1.97 -0.82
C VAL A 132 -5.45 2.61 -1.32
N CYS A 133 -5.56 3.85 -1.77
CA CYS A 133 -4.41 4.72 -1.99
C CYS A 133 -4.38 5.80 -0.92
N PHE A 134 -3.19 6.16 -0.45
CA PHE A 134 -2.98 7.28 0.48
C PHE A 134 -2.42 8.47 -0.30
N TYR A 135 -3.18 9.55 -0.35
CA TYR A 135 -2.82 10.74 -1.13
C TYR A 135 -2.44 11.92 -0.22
N SER A 136 -1.19 12.37 -0.30
CA SER A 136 -0.74 13.61 0.31
C SER A 136 -0.93 14.77 -0.68
N ARG A 137 -2.05 15.49 -0.55
CA ARG A 137 -2.38 16.63 -1.42
C ARG A 137 -1.34 17.74 -1.34
N SER A 138 -0.90 18.06 -0.13
CA SER A 138 0.10 19.12 0.12
C SER A 138 1.45 18.86 -0.53
N HIS A 139 1.78 17.57 -0.77
CA HIS A 139 3.06 17.14 -1.33
C HIS A 139 2.96 16.63 -2.78
N GLY A 140 1.74 16.40 -3.29
CA GLY A 140 1.52 15.83 -4.63
C GLY A 140 2.04 14.40 -4.76
N GLN A 141 1.83 13.57 -3.73
CA GLN A 141 2.33 12.18 -3.66
C GLN A 141 1.21 11.21 -3.34
N LEU A 142 1.12 10.14 -4.13
CA LEU A 142 0.12 9.07 -4.01
C LEU A 142 0.83 7.74 -3.74
N PHE A 143 0.56 7.13 -2.61
CA PHE A 143 0.99 5.77 -2.28
C PHE A 143 -0.11 4.81 -2.72
N GLY A 144 0.09 4.18 -3.86
CA GLY A 144 -0.98 3.55 -4.61
C GLY A 144 -1.15 2.05 -4.36
N GLY A 145 -0.24 1.40 -3.60
CA GLY A 145 -0.23 -0.06 -3.56
C GLY A 145 -0.31 -0.64 -4.97
N ASP A 146 -1.16 -1.61 -5.17
CA ASP A 146 -1.33 -2.30 -6.45
C ASP A 146 -2.51 -1.76 -7.29
N VAL A 147 -2.88 -0.50 -7.09
CA VAL A 147 -3.92 0.15 -7.90
C VAL A 147 -3.35 0.63 -9.24
N LEU A 148 -2.35 1.51 -9.23
CA LEU A 148 -1.74 2.08 -10.43
C LEU A 148 -0.23 1.94 -10.37
N MET A 149 0.35 1.31 -11.40
CA MET A 149 1.79 1.06 -11.52
C MET A 149 2.36 1.72 -12.77
N ARG A 150 3.68 1.81 -12.83
CA ARG A 150 4.37 2.29 -14.01
C ARG A 150 4.11 1.38 -15.21
N ALA A 151 3.42 1.91 -16.21
CA ALA A 151 3.00 1.20 -17.43
C ALA A 151 2.07 -0.01 -17.14
N GLY A 152 1.20 0.12 -16.11
CA GLY A 152 0.29 -0.96 -15.77
C GLY A 152 -0.57 -0.66 -14.54
N TYR A 153 -1.18 -1.72 -14.06
CA TYR A 153 -2.07 -1.73 -12.90
C TYR A 153 -1.96 -3.10 -12.19
N GLY A 154 -2.46 -3.21 -10.97
CA GLY A 154 -2.51 -4.46 -10.23
C GLY A 154 -3.34 -5.51 -10.96
N ARG A 155 -2.86 -6.75 -10.95
CA ARG A 155 -3.59 -7.87 -11.57
C ARG A 155 -4.95 -8.08 -10.91
N THR A 156 -5.90 -8.57 -11.68
CA THR A 156 -7.30 -8.74 -11.26
C THR A 156 -7.82 -10.16 -11.48
N ASP A 157 -6.92 -11.10 -11.69
CA ASP A 157 -7.21 -12.52 -11.90
C ASP A 157 -7.08 -13.36 -10.62
N PHE A 158 -6.81 -12.71 -9.47
CA PHE A 158 -6.89 -13.31 -8.15
C PHE A 158 -8.34 -13.38 -7.64
N PRO A 159 -8.62 -14.18 -6.60
CA PRO A 159 -9.90 -14.12 -5.91
C PRO A 159 -10.29 -12.70 -5.55
N HIS A 160 -11.57 -12.38 -5.76
CA HIS A 160 -12.13 -11.04 -5.56
C HIS A 160 -11.58 -9.95 -6.51
N GLY A 161 -10.72 -10.31 -7.48
CA GLY A 161 -10.27 -9.38 -8.51
C GLY A 161 -11.39 -9.00 -9.48
N ASP A 162 -11.48 -7.69 -9.82
CA ASP A 162 -12.48 -7.13 -10.74
C ASP A 162 -11.86 -5.98 -11.55
N GLN A 163 -11.44 -6.28 -12.78
CA GLN A 163 -10.80 -5.29 -13.64
C GLN A 163 -11.70 -4.10 -13.99
N PRO A 164 -12.96 -4.28 -14.38
CA PRO A 164 -13.88 -3.16 -14.60
C PRO A 164 -14.00 -2.24 -13.38
N LEU A 165 -14.08 -2.80 -12.17
CA LEU A 165 -14.17 -2.05 -10.93
C LEU A 165 -12.88 -1.27 -10.65
N LEU A 166 -11.72 -1.89 -10.84
CA LEU A 166 -10.41 -1.24 -10.71
C LEU A 166 -10.29 -0.05 -11.67
N PHE A 167 -10.63 -0.26 -12.94
CA PHE A 167 -10.56 0.79 -13.95
C PHE A 167 -11.49 1.95 -13.65
N ALA A 168 -12.73 1.69 -13.25
CA ALA A 168 -13.67 2.72 -12.84
C ALA A 168 -13.12 3.54 -11.66
N GLY A 169 -12.60 2.86 -10.63
CA GLY A 169 -12.01 3.53 -9.47
C GLY A 169 -10.77 4.37 -9.81
N ILE A 170 -9.88 3.89 -10.70
CA ILE A 170 -8.74 4.67 -11.19
C ILE A 170 -9.21 5.92 -11.95
N GLN A 171 -10.17 5.77 -12.87
CA GLN A 171 -10.72 6.90 -13.64
C GLN A 171 -11.37 7.95 -12.74
N GLU A 172 -12.20 7.52 -11.80
CA GLU A 172 -13.02 8.41 -10.96
C GLU A 172 -12.23 9.08 -9.83
N LYS A 173 -11.17 8.43 -9.31
CA LYS A 173 -10.47 8.90 -8.10
C LYS A 173 -9.01 9.24 -8.34
N VAL A 174 -8.28 8.46 -9.13
CA VAL A 174 -6.84 8.67 -9.34
C VAL A 174 -6.58 9.60 -10.53
N PHE A 175 -7.26 9.37 -11.67
CA PHE A 175 -7.08 10.19 -12.86
C PHE A 175 -7.75 11.57 -12.77
N THR A 176 -8.46 11.87 -11.69
CA THR A 176 -8.95 13.23 -11.37
C THR A 176 -7.91 14.08 -10.64
N LEU A 177 -6.82 13.47 -10.17
CA LEU A 177 -5.71 14.19 -9.56
C LEU A 177 -4.86 14.91 -10.63
N ASP A 178 -4.03 15.86 -10.20
CA ASP A 178 -3.14 16.61 -11.09
C ASP A 178 -2.12 15.69 -11.77
N ASP A 179 -1.78 15.99 -13.03
CA ASP A 179 -0.81 15.21 -13.84
C ASP A 179 0.55 15.05 -13.16
N GLY A 180 0.98 16.05 -12.39
CA GLY A 180 2.25 16.07 -11.68
C GLY A 180 2.30 15.23 -10.39
N VAL A 181 1.18 14.65 -9.95
CA VAL A 181 1.17 13.79 -8.76
C VAL A 181 2.03 12.57 -9.00
N VAL A 182 3.03 12.37 -8.12
CA VAL A 182 3.93 11.22 -8.18
C VAL A 182 3.26 10.01 -7.54
N VAL A 183 3.20 8.92 -8.27
CA VAL A 183 2.66 7.63 -7.81
C VAL A 183 3.80 6.74 -7.33
N TYR A 184 3.67 6.26 -6.11
CA TYR A 184 4.53 5.29 -5.44
C TYR A 184 3.80 3.95 -5.37
N PRO A 185 4.04 3.03 -6.32
CA PRO A 185 3.30 1.78 -6.42
C PRO A 185 3.85 0.71 -5.49
N GLY A 186 3.05 -0.32 -5.22
CA GLY A 186 3.47 -1.51 -4.47
C GLY A 186 4.61 -2.28 -5.16
N HIS A 187 4.72 -2.21 -6.48
CA HIS A 187 5.79 -2.87 -7.22
C HIS A 187 6.43 -1.97 -8.26
N GLY A 188 7.74 -2.18 -8.50
CA GLY A 188 8.49 -1.50 -9.54
C GLY A 188 8.83 -0.04 -9.22
N GLY A 189 8.99 0.74 -10.26
CA GLY A 189 9.40 2.14 -10.15
C GLY A 189 8.24 3.12 -10.08
N ASN A 190 8.52 4.31 -9.56
CA ASN A 190 7.56 5.42 -9.51
C ASN A 190 7.14 5.86 -10.93
N THR A 191 5.96 6.48 -11.00
CA THR A 191 5.40 7.10 -12.20
C THR A 191 4.65 8.39 -11.80
N THR A 192 3.92 9.00 -12.73
CA THR A 192 3.01 10.10 -12.41
C THR A 192 1.61 9.81 -12.95
N VAL A 193 0.60 10.44 -12.36
CA VAL A 193 -0.78 10.33 -12.82
C VAL A 193 -0.90 10.70 -14.30
N GLY A 194 -0.23 11.77 -14.72
CA GLY A 194 -0.24 12.23 -16.11
C GLY A 194 0.42 11.26 -17.09
N GLU A 195 1.55 10.64 -16.71
CA GLU A 195 2.21 9.63 -17.54
C GLU A 195 1.30 8.42 -17.78
N GLU A 196 0.65 7.90 -16.73
CA GLU A 196 -0.19 6.70 -16.86
C GLU A 196 -1.52 7.01 -17.57
N ARG A 197 -2.12 8.18 -17.33
CA ARG A 197 -3.29 8.66 -18.09
C ARG A 197 -2.97 8.76 -19.58
N ALA A 198 -1.81 9.33 -19.93
CA ALA A 198 -1.38 9.48 -21.32
C ALA A 198 -1.07 8.16 -22.04
N ARG A 199 -0.76 7.09 -21.28
CA ARG A 199 -0.54 5.74 -21.86
C ARG A 199 -1.82 5.12 -22.40
N GLY A 200 -2.99 5.48 -21.83
CA GLY A 200 -4.29 4.96 -22.26
C GLY A 200 -4.48 3.46 -22.05
N LEU A 201 -3.81 2.86 -21.06
CA LEU A 201 -3.97 1.43 -20.74
C LEU A 201 -5.25 1.17 -19.93
N ILE A 202 -5.79 2.20 -19.31
CA ILE A 202 -6.99 2.17 -18.45
C ILE A 202 -8.04 3.02 -19.15
N GLY A 203 -8.93 2.37 -19.88
CA GLY A 203 -9.93 3.03 -20.71
C GLY A 203 -11.25 2.30 -20.76
#